data_f712733452e56527b866996a9d48c645
#
_entry.id   f712733452e56527b866996a9d48c645
#
_cell.length_a   1.000
_cell.length_b   1.000
_cell.length_c   1.000
_cell.angle_alpha   90.00
_cell.angle_beta   90.00
_cell.angle_gamma   90.00
#
_symmetry.space_group_name_H-M   'P 1'
#
loop_
_entity.id
_entity.type
_entity.pdbx_description
1 polymer ?
#
loop_
_entity_poly.entity_id
_entity_poly.type
_entity_poly.pdbx_seq_one_letter_code
_entity_poly.pdbx_strand_id
1 'polypeptide(L)'
;MRDVTIVIVTFNTRQELEACLASIAAAPPTTPHRVVVVDNASSDGTPGAVARNWPAVRLIASDRNVGFAAGNNRAIREADSEFVLLLNSDTLVRAGAVDALVQALGADPGAAAAGPRLVGADGRPEISFGSMMGPFSELRQKALGRLYARRTPAAVAWIERQVRRPHRPDWVSGACLIVRRADALAAGLFDDRYFLYAEDVDFCAALRSSGRYILFTPATEVVHLRGASRRQRPAETERAYRRSQVAFYEKHHPRWAPLLRVYLRLRGALPEA
;
A
#
# COMPACT_ATOMS: atom_id res chain seq x y z
N MET A 1 -24.25 10.34 -1.02
CA MET A 1 -23.79 9.56 -2.21
C MET A 1 -22.36 9.17 -1.92
N ARG A 2 -21.99 7.89 -2.05
CA ARG A 2 -20.60 7.45 -1.80
C ARG A 2 -19.68 8.02 -2.88
N ASP A 3 -18.56 8.56 -2.48
CA ASP A 3 -17.54 9.11 -3.36
C ASP A 3 -16.14 8.68 -2.89
N VAL A 4 -15.14 8.80 -3.76
CA VAL A 4 -13.78 8.33 -3.48
C VAL A 4 -12.72 9.28 -4.04
N THR A 5 -11.71 9.58 -3.23
CA THR A 5 -10.47 10.22 -3.70
C THR A 5 -9.42 9.14 -3.94
N ILE A 6 -8.95 9.01 -5.17
CA ILE A 6 -7.87 8.11 -5.56
C ILE A 6 -6.56 8.87 -5.37
N VAL A 7 -5.71 8.40 -4.46
CA VAL A 7 -4.43 9.02 -4.11
C VAL A 7 -3.29 8.17 -4.64
N ILE A 8 -2.40 8.77 -5.42
CA ILE A 8 -1.21 8.12 -5.98
C ILE A 8 0.02 8.92 -5.58
N VAL A 9 0.85 8.34 -4.71
CA VAL A 9 2.16 8.92 -4.36
C VAL A 9 3.21 8.40 -5.34
N THR A 10 4.02 9.30 -5.90
CA THR A 10 5.02 8.99 -6.92
C THR A 10 6.37 9.61 -6.60
N PHE A 11 7.45 8.94 -6.99
CA PHE A 11 8.83 9.45 -6.97
C PHE A 11 9.66 8.80 -8.05
N ASN A 12 9.98 9.54 -9.11
CA ASN A 12 10.77 9.07 -10.27
C ASN A 12 10.21 7.79 -10.92
N THR A 13 8.90 7.71 -11.09
CA THR A 13 8.19 6.56 -11.70
C THR A 13 7.21 7.06 -12.76
N ARG A 14 7.66 7.99 -13.64
CA ARG A 14 6.81 8.65 -14.62
C ARG A 14 6.08 7.65 -15.52
N GLN A 15 6.77 6.67 -16.09
CA GLN A 15 6.16 5.73 -17.02
C GLN A 15 5.10 4.87 -16.35
N GLU A 16 5.38 4.37 -15.16
CA GLU A 16 4.45 3.59 -14.36
C GLU A 16 3.22 4.41 -13.97
N LEU A 17 3.43 5.66 -13.53
CA LEU A 17 2.34 6.58 -13.18
C LEU A 17 1.45 6.87 -14.39
N GLU A 18 2.02 7.16 -15.57
CA GLU A 18 1.24 7.39 -16.78
C GLU A 18 0.42 6.16 -17.17
N ALA A 19 0.97 4.95 -17.03
CA ALA A 19 0.23 3.70 -17.24
C ALA A 19 -0.89 3.49 -16.22
N CYS A 20 -0.64 3.80 -14.94
CA CYS A 20 -1.65 3.76 -13.88
C CYS A 20 -2.81 4.72 -14.19
N LEU A 21 -2.52 5.98 -14.49
CA LEU A 21 -3.53 6.99 -14.84
C LEU A 21 -4.30 6.60 -16.10
N ALA A 22 -3.61 6.08 -17.14
CA ALA A 22 -4.23 5.59 -18.35
C ALA A 22 -5.20 4.43 -18.08
N SER A 23 -4.85 3.52 -17.16
CA SER A 23 -5.71 2.39 -16.79
C SER A 23 -7.02 2.86 -16.11
N ILE A 24 -6.96 3.92 -15.29
CA ILE A 24 -8.14 4.51 -14.65
C ILE A 24 -8.98 5.26 -15.71
N ALA A 25 -8.33 6.01 -16.59
CA ALA A 25 -9.03 6.78 -17.63
C ALA A 25 -9.68 5.89 -18.70
N ALA A 26 -9.10 4.72 -19.01
CA ALA A 26 -9.67 3.78 -19.99
C ALA A 26 -10.99 3.15 -19.51
N ALA A 27 -11.19 3.04 -18.20
CA ALA A 27 -12.40 2.51 -17.59
C ALA A 27 -12.70 3.27 -16.29
N PRO A 28 -13.18 4.53 -16.40
CA PRO A 28 -13.38 5.38 -15.24
C PRO A 28 -14.44 4.77 -14.29
N PRO A 29 -14.22 4.89 -12.97
CA PRO A 29 -15.21 4.45 -11.99
C PRO A 29 -16.58 5.11 -12.21
N THR A 30 -17.66 4.36 -12.00
CA THR A 30 -19.02 4.91 -11.96
C THR A 30 -19.29 5.67 -10.67
N THR A 31 -18.60 5.31 -9.60
CA THR A 31 -18.57 6.06 -8.34
C THR A 31 -17.98 7.46 -8.59
N PRO A 32 -18.62 8.53 -8.10
CA PRO A 32 -18.03 9.86 -8.12
C PRO A 32 -16.61 9.84 -7.55
N HIS A 33 -15.65 10.31 -8.32
CA HIS A 33 -14.24 10.19 -7.93
C HIS A 33 -13.41 11.41 -8.32
N ARG A 34 -12.29 11.58 -7.63
CA ARG A 34 -11.21 12.50 -7.94
C ARG A 34 -9.89 11.76 -7.89
N VAL A 35 -8.97 12.13 -8.77
CA VAL A 35 -7.61 11.58 -8.76
C VAL A 35 -6.65 12.66 -8.28
N VAL A 36 -5.86 12.33 -7.27
CA VAL A 36 -4.82 13.19 -6.69
C VAL A 36 -3.48 12.49 -6.82
N VAL A 37 -2.54 13.10 -7.49
CA VAL A 37 -1.14 12.65 -7.56
C VAL A 37 -0.32 13.50 -6.61
N VAL A 38 0.41 12.87 -5.70
CA VAL A 38 1.40 13.51 -4.84
C VAL A 38 2.77 13.18 -5.39
N ASP A 39 3.43 14.17 -5.99
CA ASP A 39 4.79 14.03 -6.50
C ASP A 39 5.80 14.37 -5.40
N ASN A 40 6.63 13.43 -5.03
CA ASN A 40 7.64 13.55 -3.99
C ASN A 40 8.96 14.12 -4.53
N ALA A 41 8.94 15.24 -5.23
CA ALA A 41 10.10 15.90 -5.85
C ALA A 41 10.79 15.02 -6.90
N SER A 42 10.02 14.50 -7.86
CA SER A 42 10.58 13.74 -8.98
C SER A 42 11.41 14.62 -9.92
N SER A 43 12.52 14.08 -10.41
CA SER A 43 13.43 14.72 -11.36
C SER A 43 13.32 14.16 -12.79
N ASP A 44 12.46 13.15 -13.02
CA ASP A 44 12.26 12.47 -14.30
C ASP A 44 11.22 13.15 -15.20
N GLY A 45 10.77 14.35 -14.82
CA GLY A 45 9.76 15.11 -15.57
C GLY A 45 8.31 14.73 -15.25
N THR A 46 8.08 13.91 -14.20
CA THR A 46 6.74 13.51 -13.72
C THR A 46 5.79 14.70 -13.55
N PRO A 47 6.12 15.78 -12.80
CA PRO A 47 5.18 16.89 -12.58
C PRO A 47 4.72 17.54 -13.89
N GLY A 48 5.65 17.79 -14.81
CA GLY A 48 5.36 18.37 -16.10
C GLY A 48 4.50 17.46 -17.00
N ALA A 49 4.70 16.15 -16.92
CA ALA A 49 3.90 15.17 -17.66
C ALA A 49 2.45 15.13 -17.12
N VAL A 50 2.27 15.08 -15.80
CA VAL A 50 0.94 15.10 -15.17
C VAL A 50 0.19 16.37 -15.54
N ALA A 51 0.81 17.54 -15.41
CA ALA A 51 0.18 18.81 -15.72
C ALA A 51 -0.28 18.94 -17.19
N ARG A 52 0.50 18.38 -18.13
CA ARG A 52 0.16 18.46 -19.56
C ARG A 52 -0.83 17.39 -20.01
N ASN A 53 -0.63 16.16 -19.59
CA ASN A 53 -1.35 15.01 -20.15
C ASN A 53 -2.61 14.64 -19.35
N TRP A 54 -2.69 15.09 -18.09
CA TRP A 54 -3.75 14.71 -17.15
C TRP A 54 -4.37 15.92 -16.44
N PRO A 55 -4.97 16.90 -17.19
CA PRO A 55 -5.45 18.17 -16.62
C PRO A 55 -6.58 17.99 -15.59
N ALA A 56 -7.30 16.86 -15.60
CA ALA A 56 -8.32 16.52 -14.60
C ALA A 56 -7.73 15.96 -13.29
N VAL A 57 -6.44 15.61 -13.27
CA VAL A 57 -5.75 15.09 -12.10
C VAL A 57 -5.20 16.26 -11.27
N ARG A 58 -5.56 16.29 -10.00
CA ARG A 58 -4.95 17.26 -9.07
C ARG A 58 -3.53 16.83 -8.75
N LEU A 59 -2.55 17.67 -9.07
CA LEU A 59 -1.15 17.48 -8.73
C LEU A 59 -0.80 18.24 -7.44
N ILE A 60 -0.21 17.53 -6.48
CA ILE A 60 0.40 18.08 -5.28
C ILE A 60 1.91 17.84 -5.39
N ALA A 61 2.67 18.85 -5.82
CA ALA A 61 4.11 18.76 -5.89
C ALA A 61 4.76 19.06 -4.53
N SER A 62 5.72 18.26 -4.13
CA SER A 62 6.52 18.46 -2.92
C SER A 62 7.91 18.97 -3.30
N ASP A 63 8.51 19.80 -2.43
CA ASP A 63 9.87 20.34 -2.64
C ASP A 63 10.96 19.30 -2.34
N ARG A 64 10.61 18.24 -1.61
CA ARG A 64 11.49 17.13 -1.25
C ARG A 64 10.71 15.82 -1.18
N ASN A 65 11.42 14.70 -1.28
CA ASN A 65 10.83 13.40 -1.04
C ASN A 65 10.57 13.20 0.46
N VAL A 66 9.29 13.21 0.85
CA VAL A 66 8.84 13.04 2.24
C VAL A 66 8.46 11.59 2.57
N GLY A 67 8.59 10.67 1.61
CA GLY A 67 8.22 9.26 1.75
C GLY A 67 6.74 9.00 1.43
N PHE A 68 6.40 7.71 1.48
CA PHE A 68 5.06 7.25 1.11
C PHE A 68 4.00 7.65 2.16
N ALA A 69 4.30 7.47 3.45
CA ALA A 69 3.39 7.79 4.54
C ALA A 69 2.98 9.28 4.54
N ALA A 70 3.94 10.19 4.59
CA ALA A 70 3.69 11.63 4.63
C ALA A 70 3.03 12.14 3.34
N GLY A 71 3.40 11.59 2.18
CA GLY A 71 2.74 11.90 0.91
C GLY A 71 1.25 11.55 0.91
N ASN A 72 0.89 10.34 1.36
CA ASN A 72 -0.51 9.93 1.50
C ASN A 72 -1.25 10.79 2.53
N ASN A 73 -0.63 11.05 3.67
CA ASN A 73 -1.22 11.88 4.73
C ASN A 73 -1.64 13.25 4.21
N ARG A 74 -0.81 13.87 3.38
CA ARG A 74 -1.13 15.17 2.76
C ARG A 74 -2.41 15.09 1.93
N ALA A 75 -2.52 14.11 1.06
CA ALA A 75 -3.70 13.95 0.22
C ALA A 75 -4.95 13.54 1.01
N ILE A 76 -4.83 12.69 2.03
CA ILE A 76 -5.97 12.27 2.87
C ILE A 76 -6.55 13.46 3.65
N ARG A 77 -5.70 14.36 4.16
CA ARG A 77 -6.16 15.57 4.87
C ARG A 77 -6.95 16.49 3.94
N GLU A 78 -6.50 16.64 2.70
CA GLU A 78 -7.11 17.52 1.70
C GLU A 78 -8.33 16.89 1.00
N ALA A 79 -8.52 15.58 1.09
CA ALA A 79 -9.68 14.91 0.55
C ALA A 79 -10.95 15.33 1.29
N ASP A 80 -12.08 15.37 0.57
CA ASP A 80 -13.42 15.66 1.11
C ASP A 80 -14.40 14.48 0.91
N SER A 81 -13.94 13.40 0.26
CA SER A 81 -14.73 12.22 -0.05
C SER A 81 -14.95 11.28 1.17
N GLU A 82 -15.99 10.44 1.10
CA GLU A 82 -16.26 9.40 2.11
C GLU A 82 -15.13 8.38 2.19
N PHE A 83 -14.60 7.98 1.02
CA PHE A 83 -13.51 7.01 0.93
C PHE A 83 -12.24 7.61 0.32
N VAL A 84 -11.10 7.07 0.71
CA VAL A 84 -9.82 7.32 0.07
C VAL A 84 -9.25 5.99 -0.42
N LEU A 85 -8.90 5.91 -1.70
CA LEU A 85 -8.22 4.78 -2.29
C LEU A 85 -6.75 5.14 -2.50
N LEU A 86 -5.88 4.49 -1.76
CA LEU A 86 -4.43 4.59 -1.92
C LEU A 86 -3.98 3.63 -3.01
N LEU A 87 -3.23 4.12 -3.98
CA LEU A 87 -2.67 3.34 -5.07
C LEU A 87 -1.17 3.61 -5.23
N ASN A 88 -0.38 2.58 -5.42
CA ASN A 88 0.97 2.77 -5.92
C ASN A 88 0.97 3.22 -7.38
N SER A 89 1.96 4.01 -7.76
CA SER A 89 2.14 4.48 -9.15
C SER A 89 2.39 3.35 -10.16
N ASP A 90 2.85 2.17 -9.70
CA ASP A 90 3.09 0.98 -10.51
C ASP A 90 1.94 -0.05 -10.47
N THR A 91 0.70 0.43 -10.31
CA THR A 91 -0.51 -0.40 -10.39
C THR A 91 -1.29 -0.14 -11.67
N LEU A 92 -2.00 -1.18 -12.16
CA LEU A 92 -2.98 -1.05 -13.25
C LEU A 92 -4.34 -1.45 -12.71
N VAL A 93 -5.29 -0.54 -12.82
CA VAL A 93 -6.65 -0.69 -12.31
C VAL A 93 -7.55 -1.26 -13.41
N ARG A 94 -8.20 -2.39 -13.12
CA ARG A 94 -9.16 -2.99 -14.06
C ARG A 94 -10.51 -2.28 -14.00
N ALA A 95 -11.28 -2.39 -15.08
CA ALA A 95 -12.65 -1.87 -15.14
C ALA A 95 -13.49 -2.35 -13.96
N GLY A 96 -14.20 -1.42 -13.31
CA GLY A 96 -15.06 -1.67 -12.15
C GLY A 96 -14.31 -1.95 -10.83
N ALA A 97 -12.97 -1.95 -10.81
CA ALA A 97 -12.22 -2.31 -9.62
C ALA A 97 -12.42 -1.32 -8.46
N VAL A 98 -12.43 -0.03 -8.75
CA VAL A 98 -12.68 1.01 -7.74
C VAL A 98 -14.11 0.89 -7.21
N ASP A 99 -15.10 0.72 -8.08
CA ASP A 99 -16.51 0.57 -7.70
C ASP A 99 -16.71 -0.65 -6.79
N ALA A 100 -16.08 -1.78 -7.14
CA ALA A 100 -16.15 -2.99 -6.32
C ALA A 100 -15.54 -2.80 -4.92
N LEU A 101 -14.44 -2.05 -4.80
CA LEU A 101 -13.83 -1.71 -3.51
C LEU A 101 -14.71 -0.79 -2.68
N VAL A 102 -15.28 0.26 -3.30
CA VAL A 102 -16.23 1.17 -2.65
C VAL A 102 -17.47 0.41 -2.17
N GLN A 103 -17.99 -0.49 -3.01
CA GLN A 103 -19.12 -1.34 -2.64
C GLN A 103 -18.79 -2.28 -1.48
N ALA A 104 -17.66 -2.98 -1.55
CA ALA A 104 -17.25 -3.93 -0.52
C ALA A 104 -17.07 -3.26 0.84
N LEU A 105 -16.33 -2.14 0.89
CA LEU A 105 -16.14 -1.40 2.14
C LEU A 105 -17.44 -0.73 2.60
N GLY A 106 -18.22 -0.18 1.68
CA GLY A 106 -19.49 0.49 1.98
C GLY A 106 -20.57 -0.46 2.48
N ALA A 107 -20.53 -1.75 2.10
CA ALA A 107 -21.48 -2.77 2.57
C ALA A 107 -21.13 -3.31 3.97
N ASP A 108 -19.92 -3.06 4.46
CA ASP A 108 -19.43 -3.58 5.74
C ASP A 108 -19.08 -2.43 6.71
N PRO A 109 -20.02 -1.94 7.52
CA PRO A 109 -19.77 -0.83 8.45
C PRO A 109 -18.70 -1.14 9.51
N GLY A 110 -18.43 -2.38 9.80
CA GLY A 110 -17.40 -2.80 10.77
C GLY A 110 -15.96 -2.70 10.22
N ALA A 111 -15.79 -2.71 8.89
CA ALA A 111 -14.50 -2.58 8.27
C ALA A 111 -14.07 -1.11 8.15
N ALA A 112 -12.87 -0.77 8.58
CA ALA A 112 -12.27 0.55 8.38
C ALA A 112 -11.60 0.69 7.01
N ALA A 113 -10.99 -0.39 6.53
CA ALA A 113 -10.27 -0.43 5.27
C ALA A 113 -10.44 -1.78 4.57
N ALA A 114 -10.21 -1.79 3.26
CA ALA A 114 -10.22 -3.02 2.47
C ALA A 114 -9.07 -3.02 1.44
N GLY A 115 -8.58 -4.23 1.11
CA GLY A 115 -7.62 -4.45 0.03
C GLY A 115 -8.15 -5.48 -0.95
N PRO A 116 -7.87 -5.32 -2.27
CA PRO A 116 -8.24 -6.27 -3.31
C PRO A 116 -7.26 -7.43 -3.40
N ARG A 117 -7.60 -8.38 -4.25
CA ARG A 117 -6.62 -9.32 -4.77
C ARG A 117 -5.60 -8.56 -5.63
N LEU A 118 -4.34 -8.58 -5.23
CA LEU A 118 -3.24 -8.09 -6.07
C LEU A 118 -2.66 -9.24 -6.88
N VAL A 119 -2.30 -8.94 -8.12
CA VAL A 119 -1.62 -9.89 -9.01
C VAL A 119 -0.41 -9.22 -9.65
N GLY A 120 0.63 -9.99 -9.90
CA GLY A 120 1.79 -9.52 -10.66
C GLY A 120 1.48 -9.35 -12.15
N ALA A 121 2.45 -8.81 -12.90
CA ALA A 121 2.35 -8.70 -14.36
C ALA A 121 2.15 -10.07 -15.06
N ASP A 122 2.55 -11.15 -14.39
CA ASP A 122 2.36 -12.54 -14.85
C ASP A 122 1.01 -13.15 -14.48
N GLY A 123 0.10 -12.35 -13.89
CA GLY A 123 -1.24 -12.76 -13.44
C GLY A 123 -1.26 -13.57 -12.15
N ARG A 124 -0.12 -13.79 -11.51
CA ARG A 124 -0.06 -14.56 -10.26
C ARG A 124 -0.47 -13.74 -9.05
N PRO A 125 -1.22 -14.34 -8.12
CA PRO A 125 -1.54 -13.70 -6.86
C PRO A 125 -0.29 -13.26 -6.10
N GLU A 126 -0.36 -12.06 -5.53
CA GLU A 126 0.59 -11.57 -4.57
C GLU A 126 0.10 -11.81 -3.13
N ILE A 127 1.04 -12.05 -2.22
CA ILE A 127 0.74 -12.06 -0.78
C ILE A 127 0.64 -10.58 -0.35
N SER A 128 -0.54 -10.01 -0.48
CA SER A 128 -0.85 -8.59 -0.19
C SER A 128 -1.58 -8.39 1.13
N PHE A 129 -1.57 -9.38 1.99
CA PHE A 129 -2.22 -9.38 3.30
C PHE A 129 -1.51 -10.35 4.25
N GLY A 130 -1.75 -10.22 5.52
CA GLY A 130 -1.16 -11.14 6.49
C GLY A 130 -1.55 -10.90 7.93
N SER A 131 -0.90 -11.68 8.81
CA SER A 131 -0.91 -11.45 10.25
C SER A 131 0.01 -10.30 10.59
N MET A 132 -0.24 -9.61 11.71
CA MET A 132 0.58 -8.49 12.20
C MET A 132 2.06 -8.85 12.21
N MET A 133 2.89 -7.90 11.79
CA MET A 133 4.35 -8.06 11.75
C MET A 133 4.89 -8.33 13.16
N GLY A 134 5.74 -9.32 13.29
CA GLY A 134 6.36 -9.74 14.54
C GLY A 134 7.30 -10.92 14.31
N PRO A 135 8.08 -11.35 15.34
CA PRO A 135 9.17 -12.29 15.16
C PRO A 135 8.75 -13.61 14.47
N PHE A 136 7.66 -14.20 14.93
CA PHE A 136 7.19 -15.49 14.40
C PHE A 136 6.37 -15.34 13.11
N SER A 137 5.55 -14.30 13.00
CA SER A 137 4.75 -14.03 11.80
C SER A 137 5.63 -13.70 10.61
N GLU A 138 6.71 -12.91 10.79
CA GLU A 138 7.68 -12.63 9.74
C GLU A 138 8.41 -13.89 9.26
N LEU A 139 8.84 -14.76 10.20
CA LEU A 139 9.49 -16.02 9.83
C LEU A 139 8.56 -16.90 9.00
N ARG A 140 7.30 -17.04 9.44
CA ARG A 140 6.28 -17.81 8.72
C ARG A 140 5.99 -17.20 7.34
N GLN A 141 5.85 -15.87 7.25
CA GLN A 141 5.60 -15.18 5.98
C GLN A 141 6.78 -15.31 5.01
N LYS A 142 8.02 -15.16 5.51
CA LYS A 142 9.23 -15.37 4.72
C LYS A 142 9.35 -16.81 4.22
N ALA A 143 9.04 -17.79 5.08
CA ALA A 143 9.04 -19.21 4.69
C ALA A 143 7.98 -19.49 3.61
N LEU A 144 6.74 -19.04 3.83
CA LEU A 144 5.66 -19.17 2.85
C LEU A 144 6.00 -18.49 1.53
N GLY A 145 6.53 -17.26 1.56
CA GLY A 145 6.97 -16.54 0.36
C GLY A 145 8.05 -17.28 -0.43
N ARG A 146 9.03 -17.90 0.26
CA ARG A 146 10.07 -18.72 -0.39
C ARG A 146 9.47 -19.98 -1.03
N LEU A 147 8.58 -20.68 -0.32
CA LEU A 147 7.92 -21.88 -0.83
C LEU A 147 7.03 -21.54 -2.04
N TYR A 148 6.32 -20.43 -1.98
CA TYR A 148 5.51 -19.93 -3.09
C TYR A 148 6.37 -19.54 -4.32
N ALA A 149 7.47 -18.83 -4.10
CA ALA A 149 8.42 -18.49 -5.17
C ALA A 149 9.04 -19.74 -5.81
N ARG A 150 9.25 -20.82 -5.03
CA ARG A 150 9.69 -22.14 -5.53
C ARG A 150 8.56 -22.96 -6.12
N ARG A 151 7.34 -22.44 -6.17
CA ARG A 151 6.15 -23.10 -6.73
C ARG A 151 5.82 -24.44 -6.07
N THR A 152 6.07 -24.58 -4.77
CA THR A 152 5.68 -25.81 -4.07
C THR A 152 4.15 -25.94 -4.10
N PRO A 153 3.59 -27.12 -4.49
CA PRO A 153 2.16 -27.30 -4.68
C PRO A 153 1.31 -26.88 -3.46
N ALA A 154 1.76 -27.23 -2.27
CA ALA A 154 1.06 -26.89 -1.04
C ALA A 154 0.98 -25.37 -0.79
N ALA A 155 2.07 -24.61 -1.02
CA ALA A 155 2.08 -23.17 -0.84
C ALA A 155 1.23 -22.47 -1.92
N VAL A 156 1.30 -22.93 -3.17
CA VAL A 156 0.45 -22.41 -4.25
C VAL A 156 -1.03 -22.66 -3.93
N ALA A 157 -1.41 -23.89 -3.61
CA ALA A 157 -2.80 -24.22 -3.29
C ALA A 157 -3.32 -23.44 -2.07
N TRP A 158 -2.47 -23.22 -1.06
CA TRP A 158 -2.84 -22.43 0.11
C TRP A 158 -3.11 -20.97 -0.26
N ILE A 159 -2.19 -20.33 -1.00
CA ILE A 159 -2.35 -18.93 -1.42
C ILE A 159 -3.57 -18.77 -2.33
N GLU A 160 -3.74 -19.64 -3.32
CA GLU A 160 -4.90 -19.63 -4.22
C GLU A 160 -6.23 -19.73 -3.44
N ARG A 161 -6.27 -20.55 -2.39
CA ARG A 161 -7.44 -20.64 -1.53
C ARG A 161 -7.69 -19.35 -0.75
N GLN A 162 -6.63 -18.71 -0.22
CA GLN A 162 -6.76 -17.47 0.55
C GLN A 162 -7.26 -16.31 -0.32
N VAL A 163 -6.70 -16.15 -1.52
CA VAL A 163 -7.04 -15.03 -2.42
C VAL A 163 -8.40 -15.17 -3.12
N ARG A 164 -9.09 -16.30 -2.94
CA ARG A 164 -10.44 -16.53 -3.52
C ARG A 164 -11.59 -16.23 -2.56
N ARG A 165 -11.31 -15.93 -1.30
CA ARG A 165 -12.33 -15.75 -0.26
C ARG A 165 -12.16 -14.43 0.46
N PRO A 166 -13.24 -13.71 0.75
CA PRO A 166 -13.15 -12.57 1.66
C PRO A 166 -12.78 -13.06 3.06
N HIS A 167 -11.91 -12.32 3.73
CA HIS A 167 -11.50 -12.61 5.11
C HIS A 167 -10.96 -11.35 5.78
N ARG A 168 -10.66 -11.45 7.08
CA ARG A 168 -10.21 -10.32 7.92
C ARG A 168 -8.74 -10.52 8.31
N PRO A 169 -7.78 -10.10 7.49
CA PRO A 169 -6.37 -10.12 7.87
C PRO A 169 -6.05 -9.02 8.88
N ASP A 170 -4.86 -9.07 9.46
CA ASP A 170 -4.40 -7.98 10.31
C ASP A 170 -4.00 -6.74 9.51
N TRP A 171 -3.53 -6.92 8.28
CA TRP A 171 -3.17 -5.85 7.36
C TRP A 171 -3.39 -6.26 5.89
N VAL A 172 -3.56 -5.24 5.05
CA VAL A 172 -3.52 -5.33 3.58
C VAL A 172 -2.51 -4.33 3.04
N SER A 173 -1.94 -4.62 1.86
CA SER A 173 -0.88 -3.81 1.26
C SER A 173 -1.36 -2.42 0.85
N GLY A 174 -0.57 -1.41 1.16
CA GLY A 174 -0.73 -0.03 0.69
C GLY A 174 -0.63 0.14 -0.82
N ALA A 175 -0.19 -0.90 -1.56
CA ALA A 175 -0.17 -0.84 -3.02
C ALA A 175 -1.57 -0.63 -3.64
N CYS A 176 -2.63 -1.14 -2.97
CA CYS A 176 -4.02 -0.81 -3.24
C CYS A 176 -4.83 -1.01 -1.96
N LEU A 177 -5.18 0.06 -1.29
CA LEU A 177 -5.92 0.05 -0.04
C LEU A 177 -6.99 1.14 -0.06
N ILE A 178 -8.27 0.76 0.07
CA ILE A 178 -9.35 1.70 0.29
C ILE A 178 -9.63 1.83 1.78
N VAL A 179 -9.84 3.05 2.27
CA VAL A 179 -10.11 3.35 3.68
C VAL A 179 -11.26 4.34 3.82
N ARG A 180 -12.04 4.21 4.88
CA ARG A 180 -12.97 5.28 5.28
C ARG A 180 -12.14 6.46 5.76
N ARG A 181 -12.32 7.62 5.12
CA ARG A 181 -11.54 8.81 5.48
C ARG A 181 -11.70 9.19 6.96
N ALA A 182 -12.91 9.09 7.49
CA ALA A 182 -13.16 9.38 8.90
C ALA A 182 -12.36 8.46 9.83
N ASP A 183 -12.29 7.16 9.53
CA ASP A 183 -11.49 6.19 10.31
C ASP A 183 -9.99 6.47 10.16
N ALA A 184 -9.52 6.84 8.97
CA ALA A 184 -8.12 7.22 8.75
C ALA A 184 -7.71 8.44 9.60
N LEU A 185 -8.54 9.47 9.63
CA LEU A 185 -8.31 10.66 10.45
C LEU A 185 -8.35 10.34 11.94
N ALA A 186 -9.33 9.56 12.39
CA ALA A 186 -9.47 9.14 13.79
C ALA A 186 -8.30 8.26 14.26
N ALA A 187 -7.72 7.44 13.37
CA ALA A 187 -6.54 6.62 13.67
C ALA A 187 -5.23 7.42 13.69
N GLY A 188 -5.25 8.71 13.36
CA GLY A 188 -4.07 9.58 13.31
C GLY A 188 -3.30 9.54 11.99
N LEU A 189 -3.88 8.92 10.95
CA LEU A 189 -3.25 8.73 9.64
C LEU A 189 -2.06 7.75 9.68
N PHE A 190 -1.20 7.80 8.65
CA PHE A 190 0.08 7.07 8.66
C PHE A 190 1.05 7.73 9.64
N ASP A 191 1.85 6.93 10.32
CA ASP A 191 2.92 7.43 11.17
C ASP A 191 4.12 7.86 10.31
N ASP A 192 4.48 9.13 10.34
CA ASP A 192 5.50 9.74 9.48
C ASP A 192 6.93 9.23 9.78
N ARG A 193 7.14 8.46 10.87
CA ARG A 193 8.41 7.77 11.11
C ARG A 193 8.75 6.72 10.05
N TYR A 194 7.74 6.23 9.33
CA TYR A 194 7.92 5.28 8.22
C TYR A 194 8.07 6.04 6.91
N PHE A 195 9.30 6.09 6.41
CA PHE A 195 9.55 6.69 5.10
C PHE A 195 9.01 5.80 3.97
N LEU A 196 9.24 4.50 4.07
CA LEU A 196 8.83 3.49 3.11
C LEU A 196 8.84 2.11 3.78
N TYR A 197 7.79 1.30 3.54
CA TYR A 197 7.52 -0.02 4.13
C TYR A 197 7.12 0.00 5.61
N ALA A 198 6.31 -0.96 5.99
CA ALA A 198 5.69 -1.13 7.30
C ALA A 198 4.68 -0.03 7.70
N GLU A 199 4.58 1.07 6.94
CA GLU A 199 3.58 2.12 7.15
C GLU A 199 2.15 1.59 6.97
N ASP A 200 1.92 0.71 5.98
CA ASP A 200 0.62 0.09 5.73
C ASP A 200 0.24 -0.90 6.83
N VAL A 201 1.20 -1.68 7.33
CA VAL A 201 1.01 -2.60 8.46
C VAL A 201 0.70 -1.82 9.74
N ASP A 202 1.46 -0.74 10.01
CA ASP A 202 1.25 0.14 11.15
C ASP A 202 -0.10 0.87 11.08
N PHE A 203 -0.45 1.37 9.92
CA PHE A 203 -1.74 2.03 9.69
C PHE A 203 -2.92 1.07 9.91
N CYS A 204 -2.82 -0.16 9.40
CA CYS A 204 -3.82 -1.18 9.67
C CYS A 204 -3.91 -1.51 11.17
N ALA A 205 -2.77 -1.52 11.90
CA ALA A 205 -2.77 -1.69 13.35
C ALA A 205 -3.50 -0.54 14.06
N ALA A 206 -3.25 0.71 13.64
CA ALA A 206 -3.92 1.89 14.19
C ALA A 206 -5.43 1.87 13.93
N LEU A 207 -5.87 1.53 12.71
CA LEU A 207 -7.29 1.36 12.39
C LEU A 207 -7.95 0.28 13.26
N ARG A 208 -7.26 -0.83 13.50
CA ARG A 208 -7.79 -1.93 14.32
C ARG A 208 -7.86 -1.60 15.82
N SER A 209 -7.00 -0.73 16.31
CA SER A 209 -7.01 -0.31 17.72
C SER A 209 -8.29 0.43 18.13
N SER A 210 -9.03 0.97 17.15
CA SER A 210 -10.36 1.59 17.36
C SER A 210 -11.52 0.58 17.37
N GLY A 211 -11.25 -0.72 17.40
CA GLY A 211 -12.27 -1.78 17.38
C GLY A 211 -12.80 -2.12 15.98
N ARG A 212 -12.21 -1.55 14.94
CA ARG A 212 -12.52 -1.84 13.54
C ARG A 212 -11.69 -3.03 13.05
N TYR A 213 -11.93 -3.49 11.82
CA TYR A 213 -11.12 -4.52 11.18
C TYR A 213 -10.79 -4.17 9.74
N ILE A 214 -9.84 -4.92 9.19
CA ILE A 214 -9.39 -4.81 7.81
C ILE A 214 -10.06 -5.93 7.01
N LEU A 215 -10.56 -5.62 5.81
CA LEU A 215 -11.19 -6.57 4.91
C LEU A 215 -10.25 -6.89 3.74
N PHE A 216 -10.01 -8.15 3.47
CA PHE A 216 -9.52 -8.59 2.17
C PHE A 216 -10.71 -9.00 1.32
N THR A 217 -10.82 -8.47 0.09
CA THR A 217 -11.90 -8.81 -0.83
C THR A 217 -11.37 -9.31 -2.18
N PRO A 218 -11.82 -10.49 -2.65
CA PRO A 218 -11.54 -10.97 -3.99
C PRO A 218 -12.54 -10.46 -5.04
N ALA A 219 -13.43 -9.53 -4.66
CA ALA A 219 -14.46 -8.99 -5.58
C ALA A 219 -13.84 -8.27 -6.79
N THR A 220 -12.60 -7.84 -6.66
CA THR A 220 -11.83 -7.26 -7.74
C THR A 220 -10.35 -7.59 -7.66
N GLU A 221 -9.65 -7.33 -8.76
CA GLU A 221 -8.23 -7.57 -8.94
C GLU A 221 -7.54 -6.32 -9.46
N VAL A 222 -6.37 -6.01 -8.88
CA VAL A 222 -5.50 -4.92 -9.34
C VAL A 222 -4.13 -5.51 -9.68
N VAL A 223 -3.61 -5.13 -10.85
CA VAL A 223 -2.27 -5.57 -11.27
C VAL A 223 -1.24 -4.66 -10.62
N HIS A 224 -0.22 -5.26 -9.99
CA HIS A 224 0.88 -4.54 -9.38
C HIS A 224 2.18 -4.93 -10.06
N LEU A 225 2.73 -4.02 -10.86
CA LEU A 225 3.89 -4.31 -11.71
C LEU A 225 5.18 -4.53 -10.93
N ARG A 226 5.20 -4.13 -9.68
CA ARG A 226 6.28 -4.25 -8.68
C ARG A 226 7.68 -3.81 -9.13
N GLY A 227 8.32 -3.11 -8.25
CA GLY A 227 9.77 -2.99 -8.26
C GLY A 227 10.34 -1.83 -9.06
N ALA A 228 9.54 -0.85 -9.49
CA ALA A 228 10.08 0.35 -10.11
C ALA A 228 11.12 1.02 -9.18
N SER A 229 10.75 1.37 -7.97
CA SER A 229 11.64 1.98 -6.97
C SER A 229 12.80 1.05 -6.55
N ARG A 230 12.53 -0.25 -6.40
CA ARG A 230 13.57 -1.21 -6.00
C ARG A 230 14.60 -1.46 -7.09
N ARG A 231 14.18 -1.47 -8.37
CA ARG A 231 15.11 -1.61 -9.50
C ARG A 231 16.02 -0.40 -9.64
N GLN A 232 15.49 0.80 -9.39
CA GLN A 232 16.24 2.03 -9.51
C GLN A 232 17.27 2.22 -8.37
N ARG A 233 16.89 1.88 -7.11
CA ARG A 233 17.70 2.15 -5.91
C ARG A 233 17.64 1.01 -4.89
N PRO A 234 18.20 -0.18 -5.20
CA PRO A 234 18.01 -1.37 -4.34
C PRO A 234 18.60 -1.20 -2.94
N ALA A 235 19.76 -0.57 -2.81
CA ALA A 235 20.41 -0.36 -1.50
C ALA A 235 19.66 0.65 -0.61
N GLU A 236 19.15 1.74 -1.19
CA GLU A 236 18.36 2.73 -0.45
C GLU A 236 17.02 2.12 0.01
N THR A 237 16.39 1.35 -0.87
CA THR A 237 15.14 0.64 -0.57
C THR A 237 15.31 -0.38 0.56
N GLU A 238 16.41 -1.15 0.57
CA GLU A 238 16.70 -2.10 1.64
C GLU A 238 16.98 -1.37 2.96
N ARG A 239 17.72 -0.27 2.94
CA ARG A 239 17.98 0.56 4.15
C ARG A 239 16.68 1.14 4.70
N ALA A 240 15.81 1.68 3.83
CA ALA A 240 14.50 2.20 4.24
C ALA A 240 13.65 1.08 4.88
N TYR A 241 13.61 -0.11 4.27
CA TYR A 241 12.93 -1.27 4.86
C TYR A 241 13.45 -1.62 6.26
N ARG A 242 14.78 -1.63 6.46
CA ARG A 242 15.37 -1.96 7.76
C ARG A 242 15.09 -0.89 8.82
N ARG A 243 15.13 0.39 8.43
CA ARG A 243 14.72 1.49 9.34
C ARG A 243 13.27 1.33 9.78
N SER A 244 12.38 1.10 8.84
CA SER A 244 10.96 0.91 9.13
C SER A 244 10.71 -0.36 9.94
N GLN A 245 11.43 -1.46 9.68
CA GLN A 245 11.35 -2.68 10.48
C GLN A 245 11.74 -2.43 11.93
N VAL A 246 12.86 -1.73 12.18
CA VAL A 246 13.31 -1.39 13.55
C VAL A 246 12.28 -0.48 14.24
N ALA A 247 11.81 0.58 13.55
CA ALA A 247 10.81 1.50 14.08
C ALA A 247 9.49 0.79 14.45
N PHE A 248 9.07 -0.18 13.62
CA PHE A 248 7.88 -0.98 13.90
C PHE A 248 8.06 -1.83 15.17
N TYR A 249 9.20 -2.49 15.32
CA TYR A 249 9.47 -3.28 16.53
C TYR A 249 9.58 -2.41 17.78
N GLU A 250 10.17 -1.23 17.69
CA GLU A 250 10.23 -0.29 18.80
C GLU A 250 8.83 0.16 19.25
N LYS A 251 7.93 0.38 18.30
CA LYS A 251 6.54 0.79 18.57
C LYS A 251 5.66 -0.34 19.10
N HIS A 252 5.70 -1.50 18.43
CA HIS A 252 4.74 -2.60 18.68
C HIS A 252 5.31 -3.76 19.47
N HIS A 253 6.64 -3.94 19.45
CA HIS A 253 7.35 -5.06 20.08
C HIS A 253 8.60 -4.60 20.83
N PRO A 254 8.52 -3.64 21.79
CA PRO A 254 9.69 -3.01 22.40
C PRO A 254 10.64 -4.02 23.06
N ARG A 255 10.11 -5.14 23.59
CA ARG A 255 10.92 -6.22 24.19
C ARG A 255 11.75 -7.01 23.15
N TRP A 256 11.33 -7.03 21.88
CA TRP A 256 12.01 -7.72 20.79
C TRP A 256 12.92 -6.82 19.97
N ALA A 257 12.74 -5.50 20.06
CA ALA A 257 13.52 -4.53 19.31
C ALA A 257 15.05 -4.64 19.54
N PRO A 258 15.57 -4.84 20.78
CA PRO A 258 16.99 -5.05 21.01
C PRO A 258 17.54 -6.30 20.30
N LEU A 259 16.79 -7.41 20.34
CA LEU A 259 17.19 -8.65 19.67
C LEU A 259 17.21 -8.49 18.16
N LEU A 260 16.24 -7.78 17.58
CA LEU A 260 16.25 -7.44 16.16
C LEU A 260 17.47 -6.59 15.78
N ARG A 261 17.82 -5.58 16.59
CA ARG A 261 19.00 -4.74 16.35
C ARG A 261 20.31 -5.54 16.39
N VAL A 262 20.45 -6.46 17.36
CA VAL A 262 21.61 -7.39 17.43
C VAL A 262 21.65 -8.27 16.18
N TYR A 263 20.55 -8.89 15.82
CA TYR A 263 20.46 -9.72 14.61
C TYR A 263 20.84 -8.94 13.34
N LEU A 264 20.33 -7.72 13.15
CA LEU A 264 20.63 -6.89 12.00
C LEU A 264 22.10 -6.45 11.98
N ARG A 265 22.69 -6.16 13.15
CA ARG A 265 24.13 -5.83 13.29
C ARG A 265 25.01 -7.00 12.86
N LEU A 266 24.72 -8.22 13.32
CA LEU A 266 25.44 -9.42 12.93
C LEU A 266 25.34 -9.73 11.43
N ARG A 267 24.27 -9.25 10.78
CA ARG A 267 24.05 -9.38 9.34
C ARG A 267 24.62 -8.21 8.51
N GLY A 268 25.27 -7.23 9.14
CA GLY A 268 25.69 -6.00 8.44
C GLY A 268 24.54 -5.19 7.82
N ALA A 269 23.33 -5.34 8.35
CA ALA A 269 22.09 -4.78 7.81
C ALA A 269 21.41 -3.79 8.78
N LEU A 270 22.07 -3.46 9.91
CA LEU A 270 21.54 -2.44 10.83
C LEU A 270 21.66 -1.07 10.17
N PRO A 271 20.57 -0.33 9.99
CA PRO A 271 20.65 1.03 9.45
C PRO A 271 21.41 1.93 10.44
N GLU A 272 22.18 2.86 9.90
CA GLU A 272 22.74 3.97 10.66
C GLU A 272 21.59 4.82 11.23
N ALA A 273 21.81 5.37 12.43
CA ALA A 273 20.81 6.13 13.17
C ALA A 273 20.42 7.42 12.44
#